data_7ec151838503682f1086ac1b829ee579
#
_entry.id   7ec151838503682f1086ac1b829ee579
#
_cell.length_a   1.000
_cell.length_b   1.000
_cell.length_c   1.000
_cell.angle_alpha   90.00
_cell.angle_beta   90.00
_cell.angle_gamma   90.00
#
_symmetry.space_group_name_H-M   'P 1'
#
loop_
_entity.id
_entity.type
_entity.pdbx_description
1 polymer ?
#
loop_
_entity_poly.entity_id
_entity_poly.type
_entity_poly.pdbx_seq_one_letter_code
_entity_poly.pdbx_strand_id
1 'polypeptide(L)'
;MAATLPLPGSMSTPTSDTPKARRPLRLGTKSWSLLLLVVLLGGWELGVRLFHVPKFLIPPVSDIAVALWRGLAASPFAKDSLWYHSAITVTEILLGFFVGSAIGLAIGVVVSQMPRLEAILEPYVSALQSLPKVAVAPIIVVWLGFGIGSKVAIICLLTFFPVLVTSIAGFKAVDPDRIDLLRSLSATPWQIFRKAKFPSALPYIFAGLNMAAAFAVVGAIVGEFVGAQAGLGVLIQQMEAQMDTGGSFSVFIVLSVIGIVLTTMLRRIQQRVLHWMPQDPAQQRTINV
;
A
#
# COMPACT_ATOMS: atom_id res chain seq x y z
N MET A 1 -1.27 -27.12 85.22
CA MET A 1 -1.28 -25.65 85.33
C MET A 1 -0.69 -25.12 83.99
N ALA A 2 -1.53 -24.77 83.02
CA ALA A 2 -1.13 -24.18 81.75
C ALA A 2 -1.62 -22.74 81.73
N ALA A 3 -0.69 -21.80 81.68
CA ALA A 3 -0.97 -20.39 81.62
C ALA A 3 -1.26 -19.97 80.14
N THR A 4 -2.41 -19.49 79.85
CA THR A 4 -2.80 -18.89 78.54
C THR A 4 -2.36 -17.42 78.49
N LEU A 5 -1.49 -17.09 77.56
CA LEU A 5 -1.10 -15.71 77.22
C LEU A 5 -2.18 -15.05 76.32
N PRO A 6 -2.53 -13.79 76.59
CA PRO A 6 -3.48 -13.05 75.73
C PRO A 6 -2.80 -12.56 74.47
N LEU A 7 -3.53 -12.60 73.34
CA LEU A 7 -3.14 -12.07 72.04
C LEU A 7 -3.16 -10.51 72.03
N PRO A 8 -2.20 -9.85 71.40
CA PRO A 8 -2.18 -8.41 71.31
C PRO A 8 -3.25 -7.89 70.33
N GLY A 9 -3.87 -6.78 70.74
CA GLY A 9 -4.99 -6.15 70.06
C GLY A 9 -4.72 -5.69 68.59
N SER A 10 -5.77 -5.74 67.79
CA SER A 10 -5.83 -5.29 66.44
C SER A 10 -5.57 -3.76 66.34
N MET A 11 -4.38 -3.40 65.79
CA MET A 11 -4.13 -2.03 65.38
C MET A 11 -5.05 -1.65 64.17
N SER A 12 -5.95 -0.70 64.38
CA SER A 12 -6.70 -0.05 63.33
C SER A 12 -5.78 0.78 62.44
N THR A 13 -5.62 0.37 61.19
CA THR A 13 -4.89 1.15 60.20
C THR A 13 -5.68 2.43 59.87
N PRO A 14 -5.07 3.62 59.86
CA PRO A 14 -5.73 4.83 59.41
C PRO A 14 -5.96 4.77 57.90
N THR A 15 -7.19 4.97 57.47
CA THR A 15 -7.57 5.16 56.08
C THR A 15 -6.95 6.47 55.60
N SER A 16 -5.88 6.38 54.79
CA SER A 16 -5.35 7.55 54.09
C SER A 16 -6.29 7.92 52.95
N ASP A 17 -7.03 8.98 53.10
CA ASP A 17 -7.71 9.68 52.02
C ASP A 17 -6.64 10.26 51.06
N THR A 18 -6.22 9.48 50.08
CA THR A 18 -5.43 10.00 48.99
C THR A 18 -6.35 10.81 48.08
N PRO A 19 -6.03 12.11 47.82
CA PRO A 19 -6.81 12.94 46.94
C PRO A 19 -6.81 12.30 45.55
N LYS A 20 -8.00 12.05 44.97
CA LYS A 20 -8.16 11.57 43.59
C LYS A 20 -7.45 12.51 42.65
N ALA A 21 -6.25 12.13 42.21
CA ALA A 21 -5.51 12.82 41.19
C ALA A 21 -6.43 12.93 39.94
N ARG A 22 -6.70 14.17 39.52
CA ARG A 22 -7.43 14.44 38.28
C ARG A 22 -6.66 13.75 37.16
N ARG A 23 -7.25 12.70 36.57
CA ARG A 23 -6.68 12.03 35.38
C ARG A 23 -6.53 13.07 34.30
N PRO A 24 -5.31 13.35 33.80
CA PRO A 24 -5.15 14.23 32.66
C PRO A 24 -5.99 13.66 31.50
N LEU A 25 -6.67 14.53 30.78
CA LEU A 25 -7.37 14.20 29.54
C LEU A 25 -6.34 13.59 28.58
N ARG A 26 -6.21 12.26 28.57
CA ARG A 26 -5.41 11.55 27.57
C ARG A 26 -6.21 11.62 26.27
N LEU A 27 -5.97 12.64 25.48
CA LEU A 27 -6.40 12.68 24.09
C LEU A 27 -5.91 11.38 23.44
N GLY A 28 -6.83 10.60 22.89
CA GLY A 28 -6.48 9.36 22.21
C GLY A 28 -5.55 9.64 21.02
N THR A 29 -4.76 8.67 20.61
CA THR A 29 -3.84 8.79 19.45
C THR A 29 -4.53 9.37 18.22
N LYS A 30 -5.81 9.06 18.00
CA LYS A 30 -6.64 9.60 16.92
C LYS A 30 -6.83 11.11 17.00
N SER A 31 -7.06 11.63 18.23
CA SER A 31 -7.25 13.06 18.44
C SER A 31 -5.95 13.84 18.19
N TRP A 32 -4.79 13.28 18.56
CA TRP A 32 -3.49 13.85 18.25
C TRP A 32 -3.18 13.84 16.76
N SER A 33 -3.52 12.75 16.05
CA SER A 33 -3.34 12.67 14.59
C SER A 33 -4.20 13.67 13.84
N LEU A 34 -5.47 13.84 14.27
CA LEU A 34 -6.36 14.85 13.69
C LEU A 34 -5.87 16.28 13.96
N LEU A 35 -5.42 16.54 15.20
CA LEU A 35 -4.86 17.86 15.56
C LEU A 35 -3.62 18.17 14.70
N LEU A 36 -2.71 17.20 14.54
CA LEU A 36 -1.53 17.35 13.69
C LEU A 36 -1.92 17.66 12.24
N LEU A 37 -2.89 16.94 11.69
CA LEU A 37 -3.38 17.17 10.34
C LEU A 37 -3.96 18.59 10.18
N VAL A 38 -4.78 19.04 11.13
CA VAL A 38 -5.36 20.37 11.11
C VAL A 38 -4.27 21.45 11.23
N VAL A 39 -3.27 21.25 12.08
CA VAL A 39 -2.14 22.18 12.23
C VAL A 39 -1.30 22.24 10.95
N LEU A 40 -1.04 21.10 10.31
CA LEU A 40 -0.27 21.05 9.05
C LEU A 40 -1.04 21.75 7.90
N LEU A 41 -2.32 21.42 7.72
CA LEU A 41 -3.14 22.02 6.65
C LEU A 41 -3.39 23.51 6.93
N GLY A 42 -3.65 23.89 8.19
CA GLY A 42 -3.80 25.29 8.59
C GLY A 42 -2.51 26.09 8.46
N GLY A 43 -1.38 25.49 8.82
CA GLY A 43 -0.05 26.09 8.63
C GLY A 43 0.30 26.27 7.15
N TRP A 44 -0.04 25.31 6.29
CA TRP A 44 0.11 25.45 4.84
C TRP A 44 -0.75 26.60 4.30
N GLU A 45 -2.04 26.61 4.61
CA GLU A 45 -2.97 27.66 4.18
C GLU A 45 -2.50 29.05 4.63
N LEU A 46 -2.15 29.17 5.91
CA LEU A 46 -1.69 30.43 6.51
C LEU A 46 -0.34 30.86 5.89
N GLY A 47 0.59 29.93 5.71
CA GLY A 47 1.90 30.22 5.10
C GLY A 47 1.76 30.75 3.68
N VAL A 48 0.98 30.06 2.82
CA VAL A 48 0.76 30.51 1.43
C VAL A 48 0.15 31.92 1.39
N ARG A 49 -0.81 32.22 2.28
CA ARG A 49 -1.47 33.52 2.33
C ARG A 49 -0.58 34.65 2.92
N LEU A 50 0.16 34.37 4.00
CA LEU A 50 1.03 35.36 4.66
C LEU A 50 2.23 35.75 3.78
N PHE A 51 2.86 34.76 3.14
CA PHE A 51 4.02 35.01 2.28
C PHE A 51 3.63 35.41 0.85
N HIS A 52 2.33 35.60 0.58
CA HIS A 52 1.81 35.97 -0.75
C HIS A 52 2.37 35.10 -1.88
N VAL A 53 2.53 33.77 -1.59
CA VAL A 53 3.07 32.83 -2.58
C VAL A 53 2.15 32.77 -3.81
N PRO A 54 2.67 32.91 -5.03
CA PRO A 54 1.85 32.83 -6.23
C PRO A 54 1.13 31.47 -6.31
N LYS A 55 -0.16 31.47 -6.60
CA LYS A 55 -1.02 30.26 -6.62
C LYS A 55 -0.56 29.21 -7.61
N PHE A 56 0.11 29.60 -8.68
CA PHE A 56 0.68 28.66 -9.66
C PHE A 56 1.91 27.91 -9.15
N LEU A 57 2.57 28.37 -8.07
CA LEU A 57 3.68 27.67 -7.42
C LEU A 57 3.16 26.71 -6.35
N ILE A 58 2.42 27.27 -5.38
CA ILE A 58 1.86 26.48 -4.27
C ILE A 58 0.42 26.96 -4.04
N PRO A 59 -0.58 26.14 -4.35
CA PRO A 59 -1.98 26.52 -4.15
C PRO A 59 -2.32 26.47 -2.65
N PRO A 60 -3.18 27.37 -2.14
CA PRO A 60 -3.74 27.23 -0.82
C PRO A 60 -4.66 26.00 -0.74
N VAL A 61 -4.77 25.39 0.43
CA VAL A 61 -5.59 24.20 0.66
C VAL A 61 -7.05 24.44 0.28
N SER A 62 -7.55 25.65 0.49
CA SER A 62 -8.89 26.06 0.11
C SER A 62 -9.13 25.97 -1.41
N ASP A 63 -8.17 26.38 -2.23
CA ASP A 63 -8.29 26.30 -3.70
C ASP A 63 -8.28 24.85 -4.16
N ILE A 64 -7.46 23.98 -3.55
CA ILE A 64 -7.46 22.53 -3.79
C ILE A 64 -8.83 21.92 -3.46
N ALA A 65 -9.40 22.27 -2.31
CA ALA A 65 -10.71 21.77 -1.89
C ALA A 65 -11.83 22.20 -2.86
N VAL A 66 -11.80 23.44 -3.33
CA VAL A 66 -12.75 23.95 -4.32
C VAL A 66 -12.57 23.24 -5.67
N ALA A 67 -11.34 23.04 -6.13
CA ALA A 67 -11.05 22.33 -7.37
C ALA A 67 -11.56 20.86 -7.31
N LEU A 68 -11.28 20.19 -6.18
CA LEU A 68 -11.76 18.82 -5.93
C LEU A 68 -13.30 18.77 -5.94
N TRP A 69 -13.96 19.69 -5.25
CA TRP A 69 -15.42 19.76 -5.25
C TRP A 69 -15.99 19.95 -6.63
N ARG A 70 -15.45 20.88 -7.42
CA ARG A 70 -15.88 21.12 -8.82
C ARG A 70 -15.68 19.87 -9.68
N GLY A 71 -14.54 19.19 -9.55
CA GLY A 71 -14.26 17.97 -10.30
C GLY A 71 -15.20 16.82 -9.93
N LEU A 72 -15.55 16.67 -8.65
CA LEU A 72 -16.49 15.65 -8.18
C LEU A 72 -17.95 15.99 -8.50
N ALA A 73 -18.33 17.28 -8.53
CA ALA A 73 -19.67 17.72 -8.87
C ALA A 73 -19.94 17.71 -10.37
N ALA A 74 -18.91 17.58 -11.22
CA ALA A 74 -19.05 17.46 -12.65
C ALA A 74 -19.78 16.17 -13.05
N SER A 75 -20.49 16.21 -14.17
CA SER A 75 -21.20 15.03 -14.68
C SER A 75 -20.24 13.84 -14.90
N PRO A 76 -20.54 12.65 -14.38
CA PRO A 76 -19.67 11.47 -14.54
C PRO A 76 -19.44 11.07 -16.01
N PHE A 77 -20.35 11.44 -16.90
CA PHE A 77 -20.30 11.08 -18.31
C PHE A 77 -19.60 12.13 -19.19
N ALA A 78 -19.25 13.28 -18.65
CA ALA A 78 -18.50 14.28 -19.40
C ALA A 78 -17.04 13.80 -19.60
N LYS A 79 -16.53 13.91 -20.83
CA LYS A 79 -15.15 13.46 -21.16
C LYS A 79 -14.07 14.23 -20.42
N ASP A 80 -14.35 15.43 -19.94
CA ASP A 80 -13.42 16.26 -19.17
C ASP A 80 -13.64 16.11 -17.66
N SER A 81 -14.49 15.15 -17.24
CA SER A 81 -14.78 14.93 -15.82
C SER A 81 -13.69 14.14 -15.11
N LEU A 82 -13.48 14.47 -13.84
CA LEU A 82 -12.60 13.71 -12.96
C LEU A 82 -12.99 12.22 -12.88
N TRP A 83 -14.29 11.91 -12.98
CA TRP A 83 -14.82 10.54 -12.98
C TRP A 83 -14.40 9.73 -14.20
N TYR A 84 -14.50 10.33 -15.40
CA TYR A 84 -14.10 9.67 -16.64
C TYR A 84 -12.61 9.32 -16.62
N HIS A 85 -11.76 10.28 -16.28
CA HIS A 85 -10.30 10.07 -16.18
C HIS A 85 -9.96 9.07 -15.08
N SER A 86 -10.63 9.11 -13.91
CA SER A 86 -10.44 8.14 -12.85
C SER A 86 -10.79 6.71 -13.26
N ALA A 87 -11.89 6.53 -14.01
CA ALA A 87 -12.30 5.21 -14.49
C ALA A 87 -11.25 4.60 -15.43
N ILE A 88 -10.65 5.39 -16.29
CA ILE A 88 -9.58 4.96 -17.21
C ILE A 88 -8.35 4.54 -16.40
N THR A 89 -7.84 5.43 -15.54
CA THR A 89 -6.66 5.15 -14.71
C THR A 89 -6.88 3.93 -13.83
N VAL A 90 -8.04 3.77 -13.19
CA VAL A 90 -8.36 2.59 -12.36
C VAL A 90 -8.35 1.31 -13.21
N THR A 91 -8.91 1.35 -14.42
CA THR A 91 -8.91 0.21 -15.33
C THR A 91 -7.49 -0.20 -15.72
N GLU A 92 -6.64 0.77 -16.05
CA GLU A 92 -5.23 0.54 -16.38
C GLU A 92 -4.45 -0.05 -15.19
N ILE A 93 -4.65 0.53 -13.98
CA ILE A 93 -4.06 0.05 -12.73
C ILE A 93 -4.45 -1.40 -12.48
N LEU A 94 -5.74 -1.72 -12.54
CA LEU A 94 -6.22 -3.07 -12.24
C LEU A 94 -5.70 -4.08 -13.25
N LEU A 95 -5.80 -3.79 -14.55
CA LEU A 95 -5.32 -4.69 -15.60
C LEU A 95 -3.81 -4.94 -15.47
N GLY A 96 -3.01 -3.88 -15.37
CA GLY A 96 -1.56 -4.01 -15.24
C GLY A 96 -1.13 -4.70 -13.95
N PHE A 97 -1.79 -4.38 -12.82
CA PHE A 97 -1.55 -5.03 -11.53
C PHE A 97 -1.85 -6.52 -11.57
N PHE A 98 -3.02 -6.93 -12.07
CA PHE A 98 -3.37 -8.34 -12.10
C PHE A 98 -2.50 -9.13 -13.07
N VAL A 99 -2.24 -8.61 -14.28
CA VAL A 99 -1.38 -9.29 -15.26
C VAL A 99 0.05 -9.40 -14.74
N GLY A 100 0.65 -8.31 -14.28
CA GLY A 100 2.03 -8.32 -13.77
C GLY A 100 2.20 -9.19 -12.53
N SER A 101 1.25 -9.10 -11.59
CA SER A 101 1.28 -9.93 -10.39
C SER A 101 1.08 -11.41 -10.69
N ALA A 102 0.18 -11.76 -11.61
CA ALA A 102 -0.04 -13.15 -12.01
C ALA A 102 1.20 -13.76 -12.67
N ILE A 103 1.84 -13.03 -13.59
CA ILE A 103 3.07 -13.47 -14.25
C ILE A 103 4.21 -13.58 -13.21
N GLY A 104 4.38 -12.57 -12.34
CA GLY A 104 5.40 -12.59 -11.29
C GLY A 104 5.24 -13.77 -10.33
N LEU A 105 4.01 -14.02 -9.89
CA LEU A 105 3.70 -15.16 -9.02
C LEU A 105 3.93 -16.49 -9.74
N ALA A 106 3.45 -16.66 -10.97
CA ALA A 106 3.60 -17.90 -11.73
C ALA A 106 5.08 -18.24 -11.94
N ILE A 107 5.88 -17.28 -12.38
CA ILE A 107 7.33 -17.47 -12.54
C ILE A 107 8.00 -17.73 -11.19
N GLY A 108 7.62 -17.00 -10.14
CA GLY A 108 8.12 -17.19 -8.78
C GLY A 108 7.87 -18.61 -8.25
N VAL A 109 6.68 -19.14 -8.49
CA VAL A 109 6.35 -20.55 -8.17
C VAL A 109 7.27 -21.51 -8.91
N VAL A 110 7.43 -21.36 -10.22
CA VAL A 110 8.26 -22.26 -11.05
C VAL A 110 9.72 -22.20 -10.61
N VAL A 111 10.27 -21.00 -10.50
CA VAL A 111 11.68 -20.78 -10.14
C VAL A 111 11.99 -21.34 -8.75
N SER A 112 11.11 -21.12 -7.77
CA SER A 112 11.29 -21.60 -6.40
C SER A 112 11.30 -23.14 -6.27
N GLN A 113 10.74 -23.89 -7.23
CA GLN A 113 10.80 -25.36 -7.22
C GLN A 113 12.09 -25.93 -7.85
N MET A 114 12.87 -25.08 -8.52
CA MET A 114 14.06 -25.50 -9.28
C MET A 114 15.30 -24.74 -8.78
N PRO A 115 16.02 -25.21 -7.74
CA PRO A 115 17.15 -24.47 -7.13
C PRO A 115 18.25 -24.09 -8.14
N ARG A 116 18.49 -24.95 -9.15
CA ARG A 116 19.47 -24.63 -10.21
C ARG A 116 19.03 -23.46 -11.08
N LEU A 117 17.74 -23.43 -11.44
CA LEU A 117 17.18 -22.34 -12.25
C LEU A 117 17.21 -21.02 -11.46
N GLU A 118 16.89 -21.07 -10.19
CA GLU A 118 16.97 -19.93 -9.30
C GLU A 118 18.39 -19.35 -9.25
N ALA A 119 19.39 -20.19 -8.96
CA ALA A 119 20.79 -19.74 -8.89
C ALA A 119 21.29 -19.14 -10.22
N ILE A 120 20.79 -19.62 -11.37
CA ILE A 120 21.10 -19.05 -12.67
C ILE A 120 20.39 -17.70 -12.87
N LEU A 121 19.14 -17.57 -12.46
CA LEU A 121 18.32 -16.37 -12.70
C LEU A 121 18.57 -15.24 -11.70
N GLU A 122 19.03 -15.55 -10.49
CA GLU A 122 19.21 -14.58 -9.40
C GLU A 122 20.07 -13.35 -9.82
N PRO A 123 21.26 -13.48 -10.46
CA PRO A 123 22.03 -12.33 -10.87
C PRO A 123 21.31 -11.48 -11.93
N TYR A 124 20.56 -12.09 -12.85
CA TYR A 124 19.77 -11.36 -13.84
C TYR A 124 18.59 -10.62 -13.24
N VAL A 125 17.86 -11.27 -12.33
CA VAL A 125 16.75 -10.64 -11.61
C VAL A 125 17.25 -9.45 -10.79
N SER A 126 18.39 -9.59 -10.11
CA SER A 126 19.02 -8.51 -9.33
C SER A 126 19.45 -7.35 -10.22
N ALA A 127 20.08 -7.64 -11.36
CA ALA A 127 20.47 -6.62 -12.34
C ALA A 127 19.24 -5.87 -12.89
N LEU A 128 18.18 -6.61 -13.28
CA LEU A 128 16.95 -6.01 -13.79
C LEU A 128 16.18 -5.20 -12.73
N GLN A 129 16.29 -5.56 -11.46
CA GLN A 129 15.73 -4.76 -10.37
C GLN A 129 16.43 -3.41 -10.20
N SER A 130 17.73 -3.35 -10.46
CA SER A 130 18.53 -2.13 -10.35
C SER A 130 18.29 -1.14 -11.49
N LEU A 131 17.67 -1.59 -12.60
CA LEU A 131 17.34 -0.70 -13.70
C LEU A 131 16.22 0.29 -13.33
N PRO A 132 16.35 1.56 -13.73
CA PRO A 132 15.28 2.55 -13.53
C PRO A 132 14.11 2.26 -14.48
N LYS A 133 13.21 1.34 -14.05
CA LYS A 133 12.11 0.81 -14.87
C LYS A 133 11.21 1.89 -15.46
N VAL A 134 11.04 3.00 -14.74
CA VAL A 134 10.27 4.17 -15.19
C VAL A 134 10.89 4.77 -16.48
N ALA A 135 12.21 4.74 -16.63
CA ALA A 135 12.89 5.27 -17.81
C ALA A 135 12.63 4.43 -19.08
N VAL A 136 12.13 3.20 -18.95
CA VAL A 136 11.77 2.33 -20.08
C VAL A 136 10.39 2.68 -20.66
N ALA A 137 9.56 3.44 -19.94
CA ALA A 137 8.21 3.78 -20.37
C ALA A 137 8.10 4.39 -21.79
N PRO A 138 8.95 5.37 -22.19
CA PRO A 138 8.90 5.90 -23.56
C PRO A 138 9.14 4.84 -24.63
N ILE A 139 10.05 3.89 -24.38
CA ILE A 139 10.36 2.79 -25.31
C ILE A 139 9.16 1.88 -25.47
N ILE A 140 8.49 1.53 -24.37
CA ILE A 140 7.28 0.70 -24.39
C ILE A 140 6.16 1.37 -25.18
N VAL A 141 6.00 2.70 -25.04
CA VAL A 141 4.99 3.46 -25.79
C VAL A 141 5.33 3.49 -27.29
N VAL A 142 6.60 3.60 -27.65
CA VAL A 142 7.02 3.54 -29.07
C VAL A 142 6.73 2.15 -29.67
N TRP A 143 6.91 1.08 -28.92
CA TRP A 143 6.67 -0.28 -29.42
C TRP A 143 5.20 -0.68 -29.47
N LEU A 144 4.41 -0.29 -28.45
CA LEU A 144 3.02 -0.71 -28.31
C LEU A 144 1.99 0.39 -28.68
N GLY A 145 2.46 1.59 -28.99
CA GLY A 145 1.59 2.73 -29.31
C GLY A 145 0.96 3.39 -28.09
N PHE A 146 0.13 4.41 -28.37
CA PHE A 146 -0.51 5.25 -27.34
C PHE A 146 -1.78 4.65 -26.72
N GLY A 147 -2.08 3.37 -26.99
CA GLY A 147 -3.24 2.66 -26.47
C GLY A 147 -3.11 2.21 -25.01
N ILE A 148 -4.13 1.54 -24.50
CA ILE A 148 -4.15 0.94 -23.15
C ILE A 148 -3.04 -0.11 -22.97
N GLY A 149 -2.63 -0.79 -24.04
CA GLY A 149 -1.62 -1.85 -24.01
C GLY A 149 -0.28 -1.38 -23.48
N SER A 150 0.20 -0.20 -23.89
CA SER A 150 1.46 0.36 -23.42
C SER A 150 1.43 0.67 -21.91
N LYS A 151 0.32 1.23 -21.41
CA LYS A 151 0.16 1.54 -19.99
C LYS A 151 0.10 0.25 -19.15
N VAL A 152 -0.70 -0.72 -19.58
CA VAL A 152 -0.76 -2.04 -18.94
C VAL A 152 0.61 -2.70 -18.91
N ALA A 153 1.41 -2.61 -20.00
CA ALA A 153 2.76 -3.15 -20.05
C ALA A 153 3.72 -2.45 -19.07
N ILE A 154 3.65 -1.11 -18.97
CA ILE A 154 4.46 -0.35 -18.01
C ILE A 154 4.10 -0.74 -16.57
N ILE A 155 2.81 -0.79 -16.24
CA ILE A 155 2.35 -1.20 -14.92
C ILE A 155 2.76 -2.65 -14.64
N CYS A 156 2.58 -3.56 -15.61
CA CYS A 156 3.00 -4.95 -15.51
C CYS A 156 4.49 -5.06 -15.18
N LEU A 157 5.35 -4.33 -15.88
CA LEU A 157 6.79 -4.30 -15.63
C LEU A 157 7.14 -3.88 -14.20
N LEU A 158 6.43 -2.88 -13.66
CA LEU A 158 6.67 -2.37 -12.31
C LEU A 158 6.13 -3.31 -11.23
N THR A 159 5.01 -4.00 -11.48
CA THR A 159 4.34 -4.88 -10.51
C THR A 159 4.91 -6.29 -10.50
N PHE A 160 5.45 -6.75 -11.62
CA PHE A 160 6.03 -8.08 -11.80
C PHE A 160 7.16 -8.39 -10.80
N PHE A 161 8.18 -7.53 -10.73
CA PHE A 161 9.38 -7.80 -9.95
C PHE A 161 9.15 -7.93 -8.43
N PRO A 162 8.40 -7.04 -7.76
CA PRO A 162 8.10 -7.20 -6.34
C PRO A 162 7.45 -8.55 -6.04
N VAL A 163 6.46 -8.94 -6.86
CA VAL A 163 5.73 -10.20 -6.65
C VAL A 163 6.62 -11.40 -6.94
N LEU A 164 7.43 -11.36 -7.99
CA LEU A 164 8.39 -12.42 -8.33
C LEU A 164 9.34 -12.71 -7.16
N VAL A 165 10.03 -11.67 -6.70
CA VAL A 165 11.09 -11.82 -5.68
C VAL A 165 10.54 -12.23 -4.33
N THR A 166 9.46 -11.60 -3.90
CA THR A 166 8.83 -11.98 -2.62
C THR A 166 8.21 -13.38 -2.68
N SER A 167 7.67 -13.79 -3.83
CA SER A 167 7.16 -15.16 -3.99
C SER A 167 8.28 -16.19 -3.89
N ILE A 168 9.41 -15.99 -4.57
CA ILE A 168 10.57 -16.88 -4.47
C ILE A 168 11.03 -16.98 -3.01
N ALA A 169 11.22 -15.84 -2.34
CA ALA A 169 11.61 -15.80 -0.93
C ALA A 169 10.61 -16.52 -0.02
N GLY A 170 9.31 -16.34 -0.28
CA GLY A 170 8.25 -16.98 0.50
C GLY A 170 8.23 -18.51 0.36
N PHE A 171 8.44 -19.04 -0.84
CA PHE A 171 8.52 -20.48 -1.04
C PHE A 171 9.77 -21.12 -0.43
N LYS A 172 10.84 -20.33 -0.22
CA LYS A 172 12.07 -20.77 0.48
C LYS A 172 11.98 -20.65 2.00
N ALA A 173 11.13 -19.80 2.51
CA ALA A 173 10.97 -19.57 3.95
C ALA A 173 10.28 -20.72 4.70
N VAL A 174 9.98 -21.81 4.03
CA VAL A 174 9.39 -23.00 4.64
C VAL A 174 10.42 -23.71 5.51
N ASP A 175 10.02 -24.03 6.74
CA ASP A 175 10.82 -24.80 7.67
C ASP A 175 11.17 -26.17 7.07
N PRO A 176 12.48 -26.53 6.94
CA PRO A 176 12.91 -27.83 6.43
C PRO A 176 12.35 -29.00 7.22
N ASP A 177 12.24 -28.87 8.56
CA ASP A 177 11.73 -29.93 9.42
C ASP A 177 10.27 -30.29 9.08
N ARG A 178 9.47 -29.30 8.70
CA ARG A 178 8.09 -29.54 8.21
C ARG A 178 8.06 -30.34 6.90
N ILE A 179 9.02 -30.06 6.01
CA ILE A 179 9.13 -30.79 4.75
C ILE A 179 9.53 -32.23 5.03
N ASP A 180 10.51 -32.45 5.89
CA ASP A 180 11.03 -33.78 6.21
C ASP A 180 10.00 -34.61 6.99
N LEU A 181 9.23 -34.00 7.88
CA LEU A 181 8.08 -34.65 8.53
C LEU A 181 7.05 -35.12 7.48
N LEU A 182 6.70 -34.29 6.51
CA LEU A 182 5.75 -34.68 5.47
C LEU A 182 6.31 -35.79 4.57
N ARG A 183 7.62 -35.80 4.30
CA ARG A 183 8.30 -36.87 3.57
C ARG A 183 8.29 -38.18 4.33
N SER A 184 8.54 -38.16 5.64
CA SER A 184 8.49 -39.36 6.50
C SER A 184 7.10 -39.98 6.54
N LEU A 185 6.05 -39.15 6.35
CA LEU A 185 4.65 -39.58 6.19
C LEU A 185 4.30 -39.97 4.75
N SER A 186 5.29 -40.17 3.87
CA SER A 186 5.12 -40.53 2.45
C SER A 186 4.24 -39.54 1.66
N ALA A 187 4.29 -38.26 2.03
CA ALA A 187 3.53 -37.23 1.30
C ALA A 187 4.11 -37.01 -0.12
N THR A 188 3.24 -36.88 -1.09
CA THR A 188 3.62 -36.56 -2.47
C THR A 188 4.14 -35.13 -2.60
N PRO A 189 4.95 -34.80 -3.63
CA PRO A 189 5.43 -33.44 -3.86
C PRO A 189 4.31 -32.40 -3.92
N TRP A 190 3.17 -32.73 -4.51
CA TRP A 190 1.99 -31.88 -4.56
C TRP A 190 1.35 -31.65 -3.18
N GLN A 191 1.33 -32.69 -2.33
CA GLN A 191 0.85 -32.54 -0.95
C GLN A 191 1.77 -31.64 -0.13
N ILE A 192 3.10 -31.77 -0.28
CA ILE A 192 4.10 -30.89 0.37
C ILE A 192 3.92 -29.46 -0.13
N PHE A 193 3.78 -29.25 -1.43
CA PHE A 193 3.53 -27.93 -1.99
C PHE A 193 2.26 -27.29 -1.40
N ARG A 194 1.12 -27.99 -1.47
CA ARG A 194 -0.17 -27.46 -1.05
C ARG A 194 -0.31 -27.27 0.46
N LYS A 195 0.27 -28.19 1.28
CA LYS A 195 0.07 -28.19 2.74
C LYS A 195 1.18 -27.47 3.52
N ALA A 196 2.38 -27.33 2.96
CA ALA A 196 3.50 -26.69 3.61
C ALA A 196 3.98 -25.44 2.84
N LYS A 197 4.46 -25.59 1.61
CA LYS A 197 5.11 -24.52 0.87
C LYS A 197 4.18 -23.36 0.56
N PHE A 198 3.02 -23.61 -0.04
CA PHE A 198 2.09 -22.56 -0.45
C PHE A 198 1.54 -21.76 0.74
N PRO A 199 1.04 -22.38 1.83
CA PRO A 199 0.58 -21.62 2.99
C PRO A 199 1.68 -20.79 3.67
N SER A 200 2.92 -21.29 3.73
CA SER A 200 4.07 -20.55 4.28
C SER A 200 4.51 -19.39 3.37
N ALA A 201 4.32 -19.51 2.06
CA ALA A 201 4.65 -18.45 1.11
C ALA A 201 3.62 -17.31 1.07
N LEU A 202 2.37 -17.56 1.47
CA LEU A 202 1.28 -16.57 1.36
C LEU A 202 1.60 -15.21 2.00
N PRO A 203 2.17 -15.10 3.20
CA PRO A 203 2.52 -13.79 3.79
C PRO A 203 3.47 -12.99 2.90
N TYR A 204 4.47 -13.65 2.31
CA TYR A 204 5.44 -13.03 1.40
C TYR A 204 4.80 -12.61 0.08
N ILE A 205 3.92 -13.46 -0.48
CA ILE A 205 3.15 -13.15 -1.69
C ILE A 205 2.30 -11.88 -1.44
N PHE A 206 1.59 -11.80 -0.32
CA PHE A 206 0.82 -10.60 0.01
C PHE A 206 1.69 -9.37 0.26
N ALA A 207 2.89 -9.53 0.83
CA ALA A 207 3.86 -8.44 0.95
C ALA A 207 4.25 -7.90 -0.43
N GLY A 208 4.56 -8.79 -1.38
CA GLY A 208 4.82 -8.44 -2.78
C GLY A 208 3.64 -7.76 -3.46
N LEU A 209 2.43 -8.28 -3.28
CA LEU A 209 1.21 -7.69 -3.83
C LEU A 209 0.94 -6.28 -3.27
N ASN A 210 1.18 -6.03 -1.99
CA ASN A 210 1.06 -4.70 -1.40
C ASN A 210 2.07 -3.71 -2.00
N MET A 211 3.32 -4.14 -2.23
CA MET A 211 4.32 -3.32 -2.94
C MET A 211 3.91 -3.08 -4.39
N ALA A 212 3.46 -4.12 -5.09
CA ALA A 212 2.99 -4.04 -6.46
C ALA A 212 1.79 -3.09 -6.62
N ALA A 213 0.87 -3.04 -5.65
CA ALA A 213 -0.25 -2.12 -5.67
C ALA A 213 0.20 -0.64 -5.64
N ALA A 214 1.20 -0.31 -4.84
CA ALA A 214 1.77 1.03 -4.83
C ALA A 214 2.45 1.36 -6.17
N PHE A 215 3.24 0.42 -6.70
CA PHE A 215 3.89 0.59 -8.01
C PHE A 215 2.92 0.63 -9.18
N ALA A 216 1.76 0.00 -9.08
CA ALA A 216 0.74 0.05 -10.12
C ALA A 216 0.20 1.48 -10.33
N VAL A 217 -0.04 2.21 -9.25
CA VAL A 217 -0.46 3.62 -9.31
C VAL A 217 0.63 4.48 -9.96
N VAL A 218 1.89 4.31 -9.54
CA VAL A 218 3.03 5.04 -10.14
C VAL A 218 3.16 4.71 -11.62
N GLY A 219 3.04 3.43 -11.98
CA GLY A 219 3.15 2.97 -13.37
C GLY A 219 2.05 3.53 -14.27
N ALA A 220 0.82 3.66 -13.76
CA ALA A 220 -0.28 4.28 -14.50
C ALA A 220 0.03 5.74 -14.82
N ILE A 221 0.40 6.53 -13.82
CA ILE A 221 0.74 7.96 -14.00
C ILE A 221 1.88 8.13 -15.00
N VAL A 222 2.96 7.34 -14.85
CA VAL A 222 4.10 7.40 -15.77
C VAL A 222 3.68 7.04 -17.19
N GLY A 223 2.89 5.98 -17.36
CA GLY A 223 2.36 5.59 -18.65
C GLY A 223 1.48 6.64 -19.29
N GLU A 224 0.64 7.30 -18.49
CA GLU A 224 -0.24 8.38 -18.94
C GLU A 224 0.55 9.64 -19.30
N PHE A 225 1.59 10.01 -18.57
CA PHE A 225 2.46 11.15 -18.89
C PHE A 225 3.20 10.99 -20.20
N VAL A 226 3.59 9.77 -20.55
CA VAL A 226 4.38 9.53 -21.76
C VAL A 226 3.52 9.45 -23.01
N GLY A 227 2.27 9.00 -22.89
CA GLY A 227 1.53 8.77 -24.11
C GLY A 227 0.06 8.37 -23.94
N ALA A 228 -0.72 9.14 -23.18
CA ALA A 228 -2.15 8.92 -23.08
C ALA A 228 -2.96 10.05 -23.69
N GLN A 229 -4.20 9.74 -24.10
CA GLN A 229 -5.19 10.72 -24.51
C GLN A 229 -6.21 11.02 -23.41
N ALA A 230 -6.27 10.16 -22.39
CA ALA A 230 -7.14 10.30 -21.23
C ALA A 230 -6.54 9.54 -20.05
N GLY A 231 -6.93 9.92 -18.86
CA GLY A 231 -6.45 9.40 -17.57
C GLY A 231 -6.14 10.55 -16.61
N LEU A 232 -5.93 10.25 -15.35
CA LEU A 232 -5.66 11.26 -14.32
C LEU A 232 -4.31 11.95 -14.53
N GLY A 233 -3.30 11.25 -15.05
CA GLY A 233 -2.02 11.85 -15.41
C GLY A 233 -2.14 12.85 -16.54
N VAL A 234 -2.95 12.55 -17.57
CA VAL A 234 -3.24 13.50 -18.65
C VAL A 234 -3.96 14.73 -18.10
N LEU A 235 -4.90 14.53 -17.18
CA LEU A 235 -5.62 15.65 -16.56
C LEU A 235 -4.67 16.55 -15.76
N ILE A 236 -3.67 15.98 -15.05
CA ILE A 236 -2.61 16.74 -14.38
C ILE A 236 -1.85 17.60 -15.40
N GLN A 237 -1.38 17.02 -16.51
CA GLN A 237 -0.63 17.74 -17.53
C GLN A 237 -1.45 18.89 -18.16
N GLN A 238 -2.76 18.67 -18.38
CA GLN A 238 -3.66 19.72 -18.88
C GLN A 238 -3.80 20.87 -17.88
N MET A 239 -3.98 20.56 -16.60
CA MET A 239 -4.09 21.57 -15.54
C MET A 239 -2.75 22.33 -15.32
N GLU A 240 -1.61 21.63 -15.40
CA GLU A 240 -0.29 22.26 -15.34
C GLU A 240 -0.08 23.23 -16.51
N ALA A 241 -0.48 22.83 -17.74
CA ALA A 241 -0.39 23.68 -18.90
C ALA A 241 -1.27 24.96 -18.78
N GLN A 242 -2.36 24.86 -18.00
CA GLN A 242 -3.25 26.00 -17.69
C GLN A 242 -2.82 26.78 -16.44
N MET A 243 -1.71 26.38 -15.80
CA MET A 243 -1.26 26.92 -14.51
C MET A 243 -2.32 26.76 -13.37
N ASP A 244 -3.23 25.79 -13.52
CA ASP A 244 -4.19 25.41 -12.49
C ASP A 244 -3.58 24.35 -11.53
N THR A 245 -2.69 24.84 -10.67
CA THR A 245 -2.02 24.00 -9.69
C THR A 245 -3.01 23.45 -8.66
N GLY A 246 -4.06 24.20 -8.32
CA GLY A 246 -5.11 23.73 -7.41
C GLY A 246 -5.84 22.49 -7.98
N GLY A 247 -6.12 22.53 -9.27
CA GLY A 247 -6.65 21.38 -10.01
C GLY A 247 -5.70 20.19 -9.99
N SER A 248 -4.41 20.37 -10.31
CA SER A 248 -3.41 19.30 -10.29
C SER A 248 -3.32 18.63 -8.91
N PHE A 249 -3.29 19.40 -7.82
CA PHE A 249 -3.30 18.85 -6.46
C PHE A 249 -4.59 18.10 -6.12
N SER A 250 -5.73 18.54 -6.65
CA SER A 250 -7.01 17.81 -6.47
C SER A 250 -6.95 16.43 -7.11
N VAL A 251 -6.30 16.28 -8.27
CA VAL A 251 -6.09 15.00 -8.95
C VAL A 251 -5.13 14.11 -8.16
N PHE A 252 -4.06 14.67 -7.56
CA PHE A 252 -3.18 13.90 -6.65
C PHE A 252 -3.92 13.33 -5.44
N ILE A 253 -4.90 14.07 -4.90
CA ILE A 253 -5.76 13.56 -3.82
C ILE A 253 -6.57 12.35 -4.32
N VAL A 254 -7.18 12.45 -5.49
CA VAL A 254 -7.95 11.33 -6.06
C VAL A 254 -7.08 10.10 -6.30
N LEU A 255 -5.87 10.28 -6.86
CA LEU A 255 -4.90 9.20 -7.04
C LEU A 255 -4.50 8.57 -5.71
N SER A 256 -4.29 9.38 -4.68
CA SER A 256 -3.99 8.89 -3.33
C SER A 256 -5.14 8.05 -2.78
N VAL A 257 -6.38 8.48 -2.98
CA VAL A 257 -7.57 7.72 -2.58
C VAL A 257 -7.64 6.39 -3.33
N ILE A 258 -7.40 6.37 -4.64
CA ILE A 258 -7.36 5.13 -5.44
C ILE A 258 -6.30 4.17 -4.88
N GLY A 259 -5.09 4.67 -4.61
CA GLY A 259 -4.01 3.86 -4.02
C GLY A 259 -4.36 3.31 -2.63
N ILE A 260 -4.95 4.15 -1.76
CA ILE A 260 -5.40 3.74 -0.42
C ILE A 260 -6.51 2.68 -0.51
N VAL A 261 -7.47 2.85 -1.41
CA VAL A 261 -8.55 1.88 -1.62
C VAL A 261 -7.97 0.54 -2.07
N LEU A 262 -7.09 0.55 -3.08
CA LEU A 262 -6.45 -0.67 -3.60
C LEU A 262 -5.66 -1.41 -2.52
N THR A 263 -4.79 -0.72 -1.79
CA THR A 263 -3.98 -1.32 -0.72
C THR A 263 -4.83 -1.78 0.46
N THR A 264 -5.90 -1.04 0.80
CA THR A 264 -6.83 -1.43 1.87
C THR A 264 -7.62 -2.68 1.48
N MET A 265 -8.08 -2.78 0.24
CA MET A 265 -8.74 -3.98 -0.27
C MET A 265 -7.82 -5.20 -0.21
N LEU A 266 -6.56 -5.06 -0.65
CA LEU A 266 -5.56 -6.13 -0.55
C LEU A 266 -5.31 -6.55 0.90
N ARG A 267 -5.15 -5.61 1.81
CA ARG A 267 -4.98 -5.90 3.25
C ARG A 267 -6.18 -6.65 3.83
N ARG A 268 -7.41 -6.27 3.46
CA ARG A 268 -8.62 -6.99 3.88
C ARG A 268 -8.66 -8.42 3.35
N ILE A 269 -8.26 -8.63 2.10
CA ILE A 269 -8.14 -9.98 1.51
C ILE A 269 -7.05 -10.76 2.25
N GLN A 270 -5.88 -10.17 2.47
CA GLN A 270 -4.79 -10.76 3.24
C GLN A 270 -5.24 -11.24 4.60
N GLN A 271 -5.94 -10.41 5.38
CA GLN A 271 -6.43 -10.76 6.72
C GLN A 271 -7.41 -11.94 6.69
N ARG A 272 -8.26 -12.04 5.66
CA ARG A 272 -9.18 -13.17 5.51
C ARG A 272 -8.46 -14.44 5.12
N VAL A 273 -7.46 -14.34 4.25
CA VAL A 273 -6.69 -15.48 3.77
C VAL A 273 -5.71 -15.99 4.83
N LEU A 274 -5.07 -15.09 5.57
CA LEU A 274 -4.05 -15.42 6.60
C LEU A 274 -4.63 -15.48 8.02
N HIS A 275 -5.86 -15.95 8.19
CA HIS A 275 -6.56 -16.01 9.48
C HIS A 275 -5.84 -16.87 10.54
N TRP A 276 -4.96 -17.77 10.13
CA TRP A 276 -4.16 -18.64 11.03
C TRP A 276 -2.87 -18.01 11.54
N MET A 277 -2.46 -16.86 10.99
CA MET A 277 -1.23 -16.22 11.38
C MET A 277 -1.48 -15.27 12.56
N PRO A 278 -0.66 -15.30 13.64
CA PRO A 278 -0.77 -14.31 14.70
C PRO A 278 -0.66 -12.91 14.09
N GLN A 279 -1.67 -12.09 14.33
CA GLN A 279 -1.62 -10.70 13.89
C GLN A 279 -0.56 -9.98 14.72
N ASP A 280 0.44 -9.40 14.05
CA ASP A 280 1.46 -8.59 14.70
C ASP A 280 0.78 -7.44 15.46
N PRO A 281 1.00 -7.31 16.80
CA PRO A 281 0.40 -6.23 17.59
C PRO A 281 0.71 -4.83 17.05
N ALA A 282 1.81 -4.67 16.31
CA ALA A 282 2.17 -3.43 15.63
C ALA A 282 1.22 -3.11 14.46
N GLN A 283 0.73 -4.12 13.72
CA GLN A 283 -0.23 -3.93 12.62
C GLN A 283 -1.64 -3.62 13.12
N GLN A 284 -2.03 -4.13 14.29
CA GLN A 284 -3.33 -3.81 14.90
C GLN A 284 -3.44 -2.34 15.34
N ARG A 285 -2.34 -1.71 15.70
CA ARG A 285 -2.33 -0.28 16.06
C ARG A 285 -2.62 0.62 14.86
N THR A 286 -2.26 0.22 13.65
CA THR A 286 -2.49 1.01 12.41
C THR A 286 -3.94 0.93 11.90
N ILE A 287 -4.69 -0.12 12.27
CA ILE A 287 -6.08 -0.32 11.83
C ILE A 287 -7.08 0.37 12.78
N ASN A 288 -6.68 0.57 14.03
CA ASN A 288 -7.49 1.23 15.06
C ASN A 288 -7.19 2.74 15.19
N VAL A 289 -6.43 3.31 14.25
CA VAL A 289 -6.15 4.75 14.16
C VAL A 289 -7.12 5.51 13.25
#